data_0ec6475da4311fc45098481dff6e71bf
#
_entry.id   0ec6475da4311fc45098481dff6e71bf
#
_cell.length_a   1.000
_cell.length_b   1.000
_cell.length_c   1.000
_cell.angle_alpha   90.00
_cell.angle_beta   90.00
_cell.angle_gamma   90.00
#
_symmetry.space_group_name_H-M   'P 1'
#
loop_
_entity.id
_entity.type
_entity.pdbx_description
1 polymer ?
#
loop_
_entity_poly.entity_id
_entity_poly.type
_entity_poly.pdbx_seq_one_letter_code
_entity_poly.pdbx_strand_id
1 'polypeptide(L)'
;MSGRVAVVTGGSSGIGLACGRMLVDAGYDVVLTARREQPLQEAADAIGARYVAGDSSDVTSFANVIAQTPRVDLLIHAAGVLDGTFVRKESVGTFDAVIRANLRSAFVVSSAVLPVMPEGGRIVFLSSSSSHAPQPGRAAYSASKAGLNAFAGAMAKEVERDGISVHIVTTGPVATPMLDDVHFPMIALNPDDVARTVVWLDSLPPNVALLEVAVDSVQSGPFAPEAFVPEAAKKLGRTQIS
;
A
#
# COMPACT_ATOMS: atom_id res chain seq x y z
N MET A 1 -6.68 -19.68 21.08
CA MET A 1 -6.26 -19.82 19.66
C MET A 1 -5.36 -18.62 19.40
N SER A 2 -4.12 -18.83 18.94
CA SER A 2 -3.29 -17.70 18.51
C SER A 2 -4.01 -17.03 17.34
N GLY A 3 -4.29 -15.73 17.45
CA GLY A 3 -4.93 -14.96 16.39
C GLY A 3 -4.11 -15.01 15.09
N ARG A 4 -4.75 -14.77 13.94
CA ARG A 4 -4.04 -14.58 12.67
C ARG A 4 -3.13 -13.35 12.79
N VAL A 5 -1.95 -13.42 12.18
CA VAL A 5 -0.94 -12.34 12.21
C VAL A 5 -0.94 -11.60 10.88
N ALA A 6 -1.05 -10.27 10.93
CA ALA A 6 -0.96 -9.42 9.76
C ALA A 6 0.26 -8.49 9.84
N VAL A 7 1.04 -8.42 8.77
CA VAL A 7 2.11 -7.41 8.60
C VAL A 7 1.65 -6.36 7.60
N VAL A 8 1.73 -5.09 7.99
CA VAL A 8 1.34 -3.96 7.15
C VAL A 8 2.53 -3.03 6.95
N THR A 9 3.07 -2.97 5.74
CA THR A 9 4.10 -1.98 5.40
C THR A 9 3.47 -0.64 5.07
N GLY A 10 4.18 0.46 5.34
CA GLY A 10 3.60 1.81 5.22
C GLY A 10 2.54 2.08 6.30
N GLY A 11 2.61 1.39 7.44
CA GLY A 11 1.59 1.39 8.50
C GLY A 11 1.51 2.68 9.32
N SER A 12 2.41 3.64 9.14
CA SER A 12 2.40 4.88 9.95
C SER A 12 1.35 5.92 9.51
N SER A 13 0.68 5.74 8.36
CA SER A 13 -0.32 6.71 7.86
C SER A 13 -1.15 6.14 6.72
N GLY A 14 -2.13 6.92 6.28
CA GLY A 14 -2.89 6.68 5.05
C GLY A 14 -3.55 5.29 4.99
N ILE A 15 -3.48 4.64 3.82
CA ILE A 15 -4.13 3.35 3.58
C ILE A 15 -3.57 2.26 4.50
N GLY A 16 -2.25 2.23 4.72
CA GLY A 16 -1.62 1.22 5.59
C GLY A 16 -2.15 1.29 7.03
N LEU A 17 -2.23 2.49 7.61
CA LEU A 17 -2.80 2.67 8.94
C LEU A 17 -4.29 2.31 8.99
N ALA A 18 -5.07 2.70 7.99
CA ALA A 18 -6.49 2.34 7.90
C ALA A 18 -6.70 0.81 7.83
N CYS A 19 -5.88 0.11 7.04
CA CYS A 19 -5.87 -1.35 7.01
C CYS A 19 -5.50 -1.95 8.37
N GLY A 20 -4.44 -1.44 9.00
CA GLY A 20 -4.00 -1.90 10.32
C GLY A 20 -5.12 -1.80 11.35
N ARG A 21 -5.80 -0.66 11.43
CA ARG A 21 -6.92 -0.44 12.34
C ARG A 21 -8.06 -1.43 12.11
N MET A 22 -8.50 -1.58 10.87
CA MET A 22 -9.60 -2.52 10.55
C MET A 22 -9.24 -3.98 10.84
N LEU A 23 -7.96 -4.35 10.68
CA LEU A 23 -7.50 -5.70 11.01
C LEU A 23 -7.42 -5.94 12.52
N VAL A 24 -7.02 -4.93 13.32
CA VAL A 24 -7.11 -5.01 14.78
C VAL A 24 -8.56 -5.21 15.21
N ASP A 25 -9.50 -4.43 14.65
CA ASP A 25 -10.94 -4.57 14.90
C ASP A 25 -11.47 -5.95 14.49
N ALA A 26 -10.89 -6.57 13.46
CA ALA A 26 -11.20 -7.92 13.01
C ALA A 26 -10.50 -9.04 13.84
N GLY A 27 -9.73 -8.70 14.87
CA GLY A 27 -9.10 -9.65 15.79
C GLY A 27 -7.73 -10.19 15.34
N TYR A 28 -7.05 -9.51 14.42
CA TYR A 28 -5.68 -9.84 14.05
C TYR A 28 -4.66 -9.34 15.07
N ASP A 29 -3.57 -10.09 15.25
CA ASP A 29 -2.31 -9.56 15.78
C ASP A 29 -1.61 -8.78 14.67
N VAL A 30 -1.69 -7.46 14.70
CA VAL A 30 -1.18 -6.58 13.63
C VAL A 30 0.21 -6.06 13.97
N VAL A 31 1.13 -6.19 13.03
CA VAL A 31 2.47 -5.58 13.07
C VAL A 31 2.55 -4.50 12.00
N LEU A 32 2.56 -3.25 12.41
CA LEU A 32 2.82 -2.13 11.53
C LEU A 32 4.33 -1.97 11.30
N THR A 33 4.73 -1.68 10.06
CA THR A 33 6.13 -1.37 9.76
C THR A 33 6.25 -0.14 8.86
N ALA A 34 7.22 0.72 9.16
CA ALA A 34 7.59 1.90 8.38
C ALA A 34 9.00 2.34 8.80
N ARG A 35 9.61 3.24 8.03
CA ARG A 35 11.00 3.69 8.24
C ARG A 35 11.17 4.60 9.47
N ARG A 36 10.19 5.47 9.73
CA ARG A 36 10.25 6.45 10.82
C ARG A 36 9.60 5.86 12.06
N GLU A 37 10.41 5.63 13.10
CA GLU A 37 10.00 4.94 14.31
C GLU A 37 8.92 5.71 15.10
N GLN A 38 9.15 6.97 15.42
CA GLN A 38 8.22 7.75 16.25
C GLN A 38 6.80 7.84 15.65
N PRO A 39 6.58 8.27 14.39
CA PRO A 39 5.23 8.28 13.82
C PRO A 39 4.62 6.89 13.70
N LEU A 40 5.44 5.83 13.55
CA LEU A 40 4.97 4.46 13.50
C LEU A 40 4.49 3.99 14.86
N GLN A 41 5.22 4.29 15.92
CA GLN A 41 4.85 3.99 17.30
C GLN A 41 3.53 4.68 17.66
N GLU A 42 3.43 5.99 17.43
CA GLU A 42 2.20 6.77 17.69
C GLU A 42 0.98 6.16 16.97
N ALA A 43 1.17 5.75 15.70
CA ALA A 43 0.11 5.11 14.92
C ALA A 43 -0.28 3.73 15.48
N ALA A 44 0.70 2.93 15.88
CA ALA A 44 0.46 1.60 16.45
C ALA A 44 -0.24 1.68 17.82
N ASP A 45 0.21 2.57 18.70
CA ASP A 45 -0.38 2.81 20.02
C ASP A 45 -1.85 3.26 19.89
N ALA A 46 -2.15 4.12 18.90
CA ALA A 46 -3.49 4.64 18.67
C ALA A 46 -4.52 3.55 18.28
N ILE A 47 -4.06 2.44 17.68
CA ILE A 47 -4.94 1.36 17.22
C ILE A 47 -4.76 0.05 18.00
N GLY A 48 -3.85 0.01 18.99
CA GLY A 48 -3.55 -1.21 19.75
C GLY A 48 -2.79 -2.27 18.95
N ALA A 49 -1.98 -1.87 17.97
CA ALA A 49 -1.14 -2.77 17.18
C ALA A 49 0.30 -2.83 17.72
N ARG A 50 1.02 -3.87 17.34
CA ARG A 50 2.49 -3.90 17.47
C ARG A 50 3.15 -3.09 16.35
N TYR A 51 4.40 -2.69 16.56
CA TYR A 51 5.19 -2.08 15.48
C TYR A 51 6.62 -2.58 15.49
N VAL A 52 7.24 -2.57 14.30
CA VAL A 52 8.68 -2.77 14.12
C VAL A 52 9.15 -1.82 13.04
N ALA A 53 10.03 -0.88 13.41
CA ALA A 53 10.60 0.04 12.44
C ALA A 53 11.50 -0.69 11.44
N GLY A 54 11.33 -0.41 10.13
CA GLY A 54 12.12 -1.04 9.10
C GLY A 54 11.91 -0.42 7.72
N ASP A 55 12.95 -0.47 6.89
CA ASP A 55 12.88 -0.11 5.47
C ASP A 55 12.50 -1.35 4.65
N SER A 56 11.29 -1.34 4.11
CA SER A 56 10.79 -2.42 3.25
C SER A 56 11.59 -2.62 1.95
N SER A 57 12.44 -1.67 1.58
CA SER A 57 13.34 -1.79 0.43
C SER A 57 14.75 -2.29 0.78
N ASP A 58 15.05 -2.50 2.06
CA ASP A 58 16.34 -3.01 2.54
C ASP A 58 16.21 -4.41 3.12
N VAL A 59 17.00 -5.34 2.59
CA VAL A 59 16.91 -6.78 2.94
C VAL A 59 17.19 -7.02 4.42
N THR A 60 18.25 -6.41 4.95
CA THR A 60 18.65 -6.60 6.35
C THR A 60 17.66 -5.97 7.31
N SER A 61 17.22 -4.74 6.99
CA SER A 61 16.22 -4.03 7.77
C SER A 61 14.90 -4.81 7.84
N PHE A 62 14.41 -5.33 6.71
CA PHE A 62 13.16 -6.07 6.70
C PHE A 62 13.27 -7.48 7.28
N ALA A 63 14.43 -8.13 7.18
CA ALA A 63 14.69 -9.40 7.88
C ALA A 63 14.52 -9.25 9.41
N ASN A 64 14.89 -8.10 9.99
CA ASN A 64 14.66 -7.82 11.42
C ASN A 64 13.18 -7.70 11.77
N VAL A 65 12.34 -7.22 10.84
CA VAL A 65 10.88 -7.19 11.04
C VAL A 65 10.34 -8.62 11.13
N ILE A 66 10.76 -9.49 10.22
CA ILE A 66 10.30 -10.88 10.17
C ILE A 66 10.86 -11.71 11.33
N ALA A 67 12.09 -11.45 11.78
CA ALA A 67 12.63 -12.11 12.97
C ALA A 67 11.77 -11.91 14.24
N GLN A 68 11.04 -10.79 14.30
CA GLN A 68 10.09 -10.48 15.38
C GLN A 68 8.64 -10.90 15.05
N THR A 69 8.42 -11.48 13.85
CA THR A 69 7.10 -11.88 13.37
C THR A 69 7.20 -13.25 12.68
N PRO A 70 7.38 -14.35 13.47
CA PRO A 70 7.74 -15.65 12.92
C PRO A 70 6.60 -16.37 12.17
N ARG A 71 5.42 -15.75 12.10
CA ARG A 71 4.26 -16.19 11.33
C ARG A 71 3.59 -14.97 10.71
N VAL A 72 3.23 -15.05 9.44
CA VAL A 72 2.47 -14.00 8.72
C VAL A 72 1.34 -14.66 7.94
N ASP A 73 0.09 -14.46 8.37
CA ASP A 73 -1.09 -14.98 7.67
C ASP A 73 -1.58 -14.01 6.58
N LEU A 74 -1.33 -12.71 6.77
CA LEU A 74 -1.70 -11.65 5.83
C LEU A 74 -0.58 -10.63 5.71
N LEU A 75 -0.10 -10.39 4.50
CA LEU A 75 0.79 -9.27 4.19
C LEU A 75 0.02 -8.20 3.43
N ILE A 76 0.04 -6.96 3.93
CA ILE A 76 -0.41 -5.77 3.18
C ILE A 76 0.80 -4.91 2.86
N HIS A 77 1.15 -4.85 1.58
CA HIS A 77 2.24 -4.00 1.11
C HIS A 77 1.68 -2.66 0.62
N ALA A 78 1.57 -1.70 1.56
CA ALA A 78 1.10 -0.34 1.31
C ALA A 78 2.24 0.69 1.29
N ALA A 79 3.49 0.28 1.56
CA ALA A 79 4.65 1.17 1.47
C ALA A 79 4.86 1.64 0.02
N GLY A 80 5.10 2.93 -0.13
CA GLY A 80 5.38 3.53 -1.43
C GLY A 80 5.57 5.04 -1.31
N VAL A 81 6.00 5.64 -2.41
CA VAL A 81 6.17 7.09 -2.56
C VAL A 81 5.58 7.55 -3.89
N LEU A 82 5.06 8.76 -3.91
CA LEU A 82 4.62 9.45 -5.12
C LEU A 82 5.57 10.63 -5.34
N ASP A 83 6.55 10.43 -6.21
CA ASP A 83 7.52 11.46 -6.56
C ASP A 83 7.78 11.42 -8.07
N GLY A 84 8.40 12.46 -8.58
CA GLY A 84 8.77 12.58 -9.99
C GLY A 84 8.32 13.88 -10.63
N THR A 85 8.89 14.12 -11.80
CA THR A 85 8.60 15.27 -12.66
C THR A 85 8.64 14.84 -14.14
N PHE A 86 8.55 15.79 -15.05
CA PHE A 86 8.69 15.48 -16.48
C PHE A 86 10.06 14.86 -16.76
N VAL A 87 10.13 13.81 -17.59
CA VAL A 87 11.32 13.01 -17.89
C VAL A 87 12.55 13.85 -18.22
N ARG A 88 12.36 14.98 -18.97
CA ARG A 88 13.47 15.89 -19.31
C ARG A 88 14.09 16.61 -18.11
N LYS A 89 13.41 16.62 -16.96
CA LYS A 89 13.85 17.29 -15.72
C LYS A 89 14.07 16.30 -14.59
N GLU A 90 13.68 15.02 -14.79
CA GLU A 90 13.81 13.98 -13.78
C GLU A 90 15.27 13.62 -13.57
N SER A 91 15.68 13.46 -12.31
CA SER A 91 17.00 12.93 -11.99
C SER A 91 16.98 11.40 -11.94
N VAL A 92 18.10 10.78 -12.32
CA VAL A 92 18.26 9.34 -12.18
C VAL A 92 18.08 8.93 -10.69
N GLY A 93 18.58 9.74 -9.77
CA GLY A 93 18.42 9.47 -8.32
C GLY A 93 16.96 9.45 -7.86
N THR A 94 16.12 10.37 -8.34
CA THR A 94 14.68 10.35 -8.03
C THR A 94 14.00 9.14 -8.66
N PHE A 95 14.30 8.86 -9.94
CA PHE A 95 13.80 7.67 -10.62
C PHE A 95 14.13 6.39 -9.82
N ASP A 96 15.40 6.19 -9.45
CA ASP A 96 15.87 5.03 -8.70
C ASP A 96 15.22 4.94 -7.31
N ALA A 97 15.04 6.08 -6.64
CA ALA A 97 14.38 6.13 -5.33
C ALA A 97 12.92 5.67 -5.41
N VAL A 98 12.18 6.09 -6.45
CA VAL A 98 10.79 5.67 -6.67
C VAL A 98 10.71 4.17 -6.99
N ILE A 99 11.56 3.67 -7.89
CA ILE A 99 11.63 2.23 -8.22
C ILE A 99 11.99 1.41 -6.97
N ARG A 100 12.95 1.88 -6.20
CA ARG A 100 13.36 1.23 -4.94
C ARG A 100 12.21 1.17 -3.94
N ALA A 101 11.52 2.27 -3.73
CA ALA A 101 10.46 2.36 -2.73
C ALA A 101 9.19 1.59 -3.11
N ASN A 102 8.82 1.54 -4.40
CA ASN A 102 7.52 1.02 -4.84
C ASN A 102 7.61 -0.41 -5.42
N LEU A 103 8.72 -0.75 -6.09
CA LEU A 103 8.85 -2.04 -6.78
C LEU A 103 9.85 -2.97 -6.08
N ARG A 104 11.09 -2.49 -5.83
CA ARG A 104 12.09 -3.33 -5.15
C ARG A 104 11.62 -3.73 -3.75
N SER A 105 10.94 -2.84 -3.04
CA SER A 105 10.37 -3.15 -1.72
C SER A 105 9.38 -4.33 -1.77
N ALA A 106 8.54 -4.41 -2.80
CA ALA A 106 7.61 -5.52 -2.96
C ALA A 106 8.35 -6.87 -3.06
N PHE A 107 9.44 -6.92 -3.81
CA PHE A 107 10.29 -8.12 -3.89
C PHE A 107 10.92 -8.45 -2.54
N VAL A 108 11.56 -7.48 -1.87
CA VAL A 108 12.23 -7.68 -0.58
C VAL A 108 11.26 -8.18 0.48
N VAL A 109 10.11 -7.55 0.58
CA VAL A 109 9.07 -7.91 1.57
C VAL A 109 8.52 -9.30 1.29
N SER A 110 8.18 -9.61 0.04
CA SER A 110 7.67 -10.92 -0.35
C SER A 110 8.67 -12.03 -0.07
N SER A 111 9.94 -11.84 -0.47
CA SER A 111 11.00 -12.82 -0.24
C SER A 111 11.21 -13.14 1.25
N ALA A 112 11.03 -12.14 2.12
CA ALA A 112 11.20 -12.33 3.56
C ALA A 112 9.96 -12.97 4.21
N VAL A 113 8.75 -12.69 3.70
CA VAL A 113 7.49 -13.18 4.30
C VAL A 113 7.15 -14.60 3.85
N LEU A 114 7.39 -14.96 2.59
CA LEU A 114 7.00 -16.27 2.05
C LEU A 114 7.48 -17.47 2.90
N PRO A 115 8.72 -17.52 3.43
CA PRO A 115 9.16 -18.65 4.26
C PRO A 115 8.39 -18.83 5.58
N VAL A 116 7.71 -17.80 6.07
CA VAL A 116 6.95 -17.80 7.34
C VAL A 116 5.44 -17.71 7.13
N MET A 117 5.00 -17.74 5.87
CA MET A 117 3.58 -17.69 5.51
C MET A 117 3.00 -19.11 5.45
N PRO A 118 1.90 -19.39 6.17
CA PRO A 118 1.26 -20.70 6.12
C PRO A 118 0.42 -20.88 4.86
N GLU A 119 0.03 -22.10 4.56
CA GLU A 119 -1.06 -22.40 3.62
C GLU A 119 -2.32 -21.59 3.99
N GLY A 120 -3.01 -21.04 3.00
CA GLY A 120 -4.12 -20.11 3.18
C GLY A 120 -3.68 -18.67 3.45
N GLY A 121 -2.38 -18.41 3.45
CA GLY A 121 -1.82 -17.04 3.57
C GLY A 121 -2.20 -16.15 2.38
N ARG A 122 -2.22 -14.83 2.62
CA ARG A 122 -2.58 -13.84 1.59
C ARG A 122 -1.60 -12.69 1.52
N ILE A 123 -1.35 -12.24 0.32
CA ILE A 123 -0.53 -11.05 0.04
C ILE A 123 -1.37 -10.05 -0.74
N VAL A 124 -1.46 -8.82 -0.25
CA VAL A 124 -2.17 -7.72 -0.91
C VAL A 124 -1.19 -6.60 -1.21
N PHE A 125 -1.04 -6.27 -2.49
CA PHE A 125 -0.25 -5.13 -2.95
C PHE A 125 -1.15 -3.94 -3.25
N LEU A 126 -0.80 -2.76 -2.72
CA LEU A 126 -1.43 -1.50 -3.06
C LEU A 126 -0.78 -0.91 -4.33
N SER A 127 -1.54 -0.93 -5.42
CA SER A 127 -1.14 -0.36 -6.70
C SER A 127 -1.83 0.99 -6.94
N SER A 128 -1.89 1.43 -8.18
CA SER A 128 -2.46 2.72 -8.57
C SER A 128 -3.04 2.63 -9.98
N SER A 129 -4.08 3.40 -10.25
CA SER A 129 -4.59 3.63 -11.61
C SER A 129 -3.50 4.11 -12.58
N SER A 130 -2.43 4.74 -12.08
CA SER A 130 -1.25 5.12 -12.86
C SER A 130 -0.46 3.94 -13.44
N SER A 131 -0.71 2.71 -12.98
CA SER A 131 -0.14 1.49 -13.59
C SER A 131 -0.72 1.19 -14.98
N HIS A 132 -1.97 1.59 -15.22
CA HIS A 132 -2.71 1.38 -16.48
C HIS A 132 -2.91 2.67 -17.28
N ALA A 133 -3.04 3.80 -16.58
CA ALA A 133 -3.26 5.13 -17.17
C ALA A 133 -2.18 6.12 -16.71
N PRO A 134 -0.96 6.03 -17.26
CA PRO A 134 0.16 6.87 -16.83
C PRO A 134 -0.09 8.35 -17.11
N GLN A 135 0.32 9.20 -16.18
CA GLN A 135 0.13 10.64 -16.27
C GLN A 135 1.47 11.37 -16.55
N PRO A 136 1.45 12.48 -17.30
CA PRO A 136 2.62 13.33 -17.46
C PRO A 136 3.24 13.74 -16.13
N GLY A 137 4.57 13.72 -16.03
CA GLY A 137 5.29 14.03 -14.78
C GLY A 137 5.26 12.92 -13.73
N ARG A 138 4.78 11.72 -14.09
CA ARG A 138 4.68 10.54 -13.20
C ARG A 138 5.34 9.30 -13.80
N ALA A 139 6.32 9.46 -14.69
CA ALA A 139 6.91 8.33 -15.43
C ALA A 139 7.51 7.27 -14.51
N ALA A 140 8.35 7.67 -13.53
CA ALA A 140 8.94 6.75 -12.55
C ALA A 140 7.88 6.04 -11.71
N TYR A 141 6.90 6.80 -11.21
CA TYR A 141 5.80 6.26 -10.42
C TYR A 141 4.95 5.24 -11.21
N SER A 142 4.52 5.61 -12.41
CA SER A 142 3.74 4.74 -13.29
C SER A 142 4.50 3.47 -13.65
N ALA A 143 5.78 3.59 -14.02
CA ALA A 143 6.65 2.44 -14.29
C ALA A 143 6.77 1.53 -13.07
N SER A 144 6.94 2.10 -11.87
CA SER A 144 7.03 1.32 -10.63
C SER A 144 5.75 0.54 -10.32
N LYS A 145 4.57 1.15 -10.53
CA LYS A 145 3.27 0.52 -10.26
C LYS A 145 2.89 -0.50 -11.34
N ALA A 146 3.21 -0.24 -12.61
CA ALA A 146 3.05 -1.23 -13.67
C ALA A 146 3.98 -2.44 -13.44
N GLY A 147 5.24 -2.19 -13.05
CA GLY A 147 6.17 -3.24 -12.67
C GLY A 147 5.70 -4.04 -11.45
N LEU A 148 5.10 -3.38 -10.45
CA LEU A 148 4.49 -4.04 -9.30
C LEU A 148 3.37 -4.99 -9.72
N ASN A 149 2.47 -4.57 -10.61
CA ASN A 149 1.39 -5.42 -11.11
C ASN A 149 1.94 -6.65 -11.85
N ALA A 150 2.95 -6.46 -12.70
CA ALA A 150 3.60 -7.57 -13.40
C ALA A 150 4.30 -8.53 -12.42
N PHE A 151 5.03 -8.01 -11.43
CA PHE A 151 5.67 -8.79 -10.38
C PHE A 151 4.65 -9.61 -9.58
N ALA A 152 3.58 -8.97 -9.11
CA ALA A 152 2.53 -9.63 -8.34
C ALA A 152 1.82 -10.72 -9.16
N GLY A 153 1.58 -10.48 -10.45
CA GLY A 153 0.98 -11.47 -11.36
C GLY A 153 1.86 -12.70 -11.61
N ALA A 154 3.18 -12.51 -11.70
CA ALA A 154 4.12 -13.63 -11.80
C ALA A 154 4.17 -14.41 -10.47
N MET A 155 4.33 -13.69 -9.36
CA MET A 155 4.40 -14.30 -8.02
C MET A 155 3.14 -15.09 -7.67
N ALA A 156 1.95 -14.62 -8.06
CA ALA A 156 0.69 -15.33 -7.82
C ALA A 156 0.73 -16.77 -8.35
N LYS A 157 1.32 -16.97 -9.54
CA LYS A 157 1.47 -18.32 -10.15
C LYS A 157 2.54 -19.17 -9.47
N GLU A 158 3.59 -18.53 -8.93
CA GLU A 158 4.67 -19.23 -8.25
C GLU A 158 4.22 -19.80 -6.90
N VAL A 159 3.40 -19.05 -6.13
CA VAL A 159 2.98 -19.40 -4.76
C VAL A 159 1.64 -20.13 -4.70
N GLU A 160 0.95 -20.31 -5.82
CA GLU A 160 -0.34 -21.01 -5.90
C GLU A 160 -0.25 -22.43 -5.36
N ARG A 161 0.84 -23.15 -5.67
CA ARG A 161 1.10 -24.50 -5.16
C ARG A 161 1.31 -24.58 -3.65
N ASP A 162 1.69 -23.47 -3.04
CA ASP A 162 1.90 -23.35 -1.59
C ASP A 162 0.60 -22.93 -0.87
N GLY A 163 -0.52 -22.84 -1.61
CA GLY A 163 -1.82 -22.42 -1.08
C GLY A 163 -1.87 -20.95 -0.69
N ILE A 164 -0.96 -20.11 -1.21
CA ILE A 164 -0.91 -18.67 -0.93
C ILE A 164 -1.58 -17.91 -2.07
N SER A 165 -2.43 -16.94 -1.73
CA SER A 165 -3.08 -16.08 -2.72
C SER A 165 -2.47 -14.68 -2.74
N VAL A 166 -2.39 -14.11 -3.97
CA VAL A 166 -1.86 -12.77 -4.20
C VAL A 166 -2.94 -11.91 -4.83
N HIS A 167 -3.10 -10.71 -4.30
CA HIS A 167 -4.09 -9.73 -4.74
C HIS A 167 -3.43 -8.37 -4.98
N ILE A 168 -3.92 -7.64 -5.96
CA ILE A 168 -3.54 -6.26 -6.26
C ILE A 168 -4.80 -5.40 -6.05
N VAL A 169 -4.69 -4.38 -5.22
CA VAL A 169 -5.72 -3.35 -5.11
C VAL A 169 -5.22 -2.10 -5.81
N THR A 170 -5.78 -1.84 -6.98
CA THR A 170 -5.47 -0.66 -7.81
C THR A 170 -6.41 0.46 -7.43
N THR A 171 -5.86 1.59 -6.95
CA THR A 171 -6.66 2.72 -6.48
C THR A 171 -6.54 3.94 -7.38
N GLY A 172 -7.63 4.71 -7.49
CA GLY A 172 -7.58 6.11 -7.85
C GLY A 172 -6.88 6.96 -6.78
N PRO A 173 -7.01 8.30 -6.82
CA PRO A 173 -6.53 9.17 -5.75
C PRO A 173 -7.14 8.79 -4.40
N VAL A 174 -6.33 8.77 -3.34
CA VAL A 174 -6.76 8.51 -1.97
C VAL A 174 -6.29 9.64 -1.07
N ALA A 175 -7.18 10.22 -0.28
CA ALA A 175 -6.92 11.37 0.60
C ALA A 175 -5.94 10.98 1.73
N THR A 176 -4.66 11.05 1.44
CA THR A 176 -3.55 10.65 2.32
C THR A 176 -2.43 11.69 2.27
N PRO A 177 -1.51 11.71 3.24
CA PRO A 177 -0.34 12.60 3.21
C PRO A 177 0.53 12.46 1.95
N MET A 178 0.44 11.34 1.23
CA MET A 178 1.12 11.15 -0.06
C MET A 178 0.69 12.19 -1.13
N LEU A 179 -0.50 12.77 -1.00
CA LEU A 179 -1.02 13.79 -1.92
C LEU A 179 -0.77 15.23 -1.46
N ASP A 180 -0.16 15.46 -0.30
CA ASP A 180 -0.01 16.81 0.28
C ASP A 180 0.77 17.78 -0.62
N ASP A 181 1.69 17.26 -1.44
CA ASP A 181 2.47 18.04 -2.41
C ASP A 181 1.76 18.24 -3.77
N VAL A 182 0.56 17.73 -3.94
CA VAL A 182 -0.23 17.95 -5.16
C VAL A 182 -0.84 19.35 -5.14
N HIS A 183 -0.76 20.07 -6.24
CA HIS A 183 -1.05 21.51 -6.32
C HIS A 183 -2.47 21.84 -6.81
N PHE A 184 -3.34 20.86 -6.90
CA PHE A 184 -4.73 21.05 -7.36
C PHE A 184 -5.68 20.13 -6.58
N PRO A 185 -6.94 20.56 -6.36
CA PRO A 185 -7.98 19.73 -5.75
C PRO A 185 -8.37 18.57 -6.67
N MET A 186 -8.83 17.49 -6.07
CA MET A 186 -9.27 16.29 -6.80
C MET A 186 -10.35 15.55 -6.04
N ILE A 187 -11.15 14.76 -6.73
CA ILE A 187 -11.99 13.75 -6.08
C ILE A 187 -11.07 12.60 -5.64
N ALA A 188 -11.13 12.26 -4.37
CA ALA A 188 -10.29 11.22 -3.78
C ALA A 188 -11.12 10.31 -2.87
N LEU A 189 -10.74 9.03 -2.83
CA LEU A 189 -11.28 8.06 -1.87
C LEU A 189 -10.84 8.41 -0.44
N ASN A 190 -11.63 8.00 0.54
CA ASN A 190 -11.15 7.91 1.90
C ASN A 190 -10.24 6.66 2.03
N PRO A 191 -9.12 6.71 2.79
CA PRO A 191 -8.29 5.54 3.09
C PRO A 191 -9.09 4.34 3.61
N ASP A 192 -10.16 4.58 4.36
CA ASP A 192 -11.04 3.54 4.89
C ASP A 192 -11.80 2.77 3.81
N ASP A 193 -12.14 3.41 2.68
CA ASP A 193 -12.82 2.71 1.58
C ASP A 193 -11.91 1.68 0.93
N VAL A 194 -10.63 2.02 0.79
CA VAL A 194 -9.60 1.09 0.31
C VAL A 194 -9.37 -0.02 1.34
N ALA A 195 -9.27 0.32 2.62
CA ALA A 195 -9.07 -0.65 3.69
C ALA A 195 -10.21 -1.67 3.78
N ARG A 196 -11.47 -1.25 3.61
CA ARG A 196 -12.63 -2.18 3.53
C ARG A 196 -12.46 -3.19 2.40
N THR A 197 -11.98 -2.76 1.24
CA THR A 197 -11.72 -3.67 0.11
C THR A 197 -10.63 -4.69 0.45
N VAL A 198 -9.56 -4.28 1.12
CA VAL A 198 -8.48 -5.16 1.56
C VAL A 198 -8.99 -6.21 2.55
N VAL A 199 -9.74 -5.79 3.57
CA VAL A 199 -10.33 -6.71 4.58
C VAL A 199 -11.35 -7.64 3.92
N TRP A 200 -12.14 -7.15 2.97
CA TRP A 200 -13.05 -8.00 2.21
C TRP A 200 -12.29 -9.06 1.39
N LEU A 201 -11.20 -8.72 0.73
CA LEU A 201 -10.37 -9.70 0.01
C LEU A 201 -9.87 -10.82 0.95
N ASP A 202 -9.50 -10.47 2.18
CA ASP A 202 -9.07 -11.48 3.16
C ASP A 202 -10.22 -12.39 3.62
N SER A 203 -11.45 -11.94 3.55
CA SER A 203 -12.63 -12.74 3.89
C SER A 203 -13.05 -13.76 2.82
N LEU A 204 -12.46 -13.72 1.63
CA LEU A 204 -12.77 -14.65 0.54
C LEU A 204 -12.38 -16.10 0.91
N PRO A 205 -13.13 -17.11 0.41
CA PRO A 205 -12.72 -18.50 0.55
C PRO A 205 -11.29 -18.74 0.03
N PRO A 206 -10.53 -19.68 0.62
CA PRO A 206 -9.13 -19.89 0.25
C PRO A 206 -8.90 -20.34 -1.21
N ASN A 207 -9.93 -20.90 -1.84
CA ASN A 207 -9.91 -21.28 -3.26
C ASN A 207 -10.32 -20.14 -4.22
N VAL A 208 -10.54 -18.92 -3.70
CA VAL A 208 -10.90 -17.75 -4.52
C VAL A 208 -9.77 -16.74 -4.51
N ALA A 209 -9.20 -16.47 -5.66
CA ALA A 209 -8.21 -15.42 -5.86
C ALA A 209 -8.73 -14.38 -6.86
N LEU A 210 -8.73 -13.13 -6.48
CA LEU A 210 -8.96 -11.98 -7.36
C LEU A 210 -7.62 -11.28 -7.55
N LEU A 211 -6.97 -11.55 -8.68
CA LEU A 211 -5.62 -11.04 -8.92
C LEU A 211 -5.60 -9.50 -8.86
N GLU A 212 -6.55 -8.82 -9.49
CA GLU A 212 -6.63 -7.37 -9.47
C GLU A 212 -8.06 -6.88 -9.21
N VAL A 213 -8.18 -5.93 -8.28
CA VAL A 213 -9.42 -5.23 -7.94
C VAL A 213 -9.18 -3.72 -8.04
N ALA A 214 -9.91 -3.05 -8.91
CA ALA A 214 -9.86 -1.60 -9.03
C ALA A 214 -10.89 -0.94 -8.09
N VAL A 215 -10.43 0.07 -7.34
CA VAL A 215 -11.25 0.86 -6.43
C VAL A 215 -11.05 2.34 -6.78
N ASP A 216 -12.10 3.00 -7.20
CA ASP A 216 -12.06 4.42 -7.53
C ASP A 216 -13.28 5.15 -6.97
N SER A 217 -13.18 6.46 -6.79
CA SER A 217 -14.31 7.25 -6.34
C SER A 217 -15.24 7.61 -7.50
N VAL A 218 -16.53 7.75 -7.18
CA VAL A 218 -17.51 8.30 -8.11
C VAL A 218 -17.15 9.77 -8.39
N GLN A 219 -16.91 10.09 -9.65
CA GLN A 219 -16.33 11.37 -10.04
C GLN A 219 -17.39 12.49 -10.18
N SER A 220 -18.67 12.16 -10.24
CA SER A 220 -19.76 13.13 -10.41
C SER A 220 -21.08 12.56 -9.90
N GLY A 221 -22.07 13.46 -9.76
CA GLY A 221 -23.44 13.10 -9.32
C GLY A 221 -23.62 13.16 -7.79
N PRO A 222 -24.78 12.73 -7.28
CA PRO A 222 -25.16 12.94 -5.89
C PRO A 222 -24.35 12.13 -4.87
N PHE A 223 -23.57 11.15 -5.34
CA PHE A 223 -22.72 10.30 -4.49
C PHE A 223 -21.22 10.60 -4.65
N ALA A 224 -20.85 11.61 -5.46
CA ALA A 224 -19.47 12.05 -5.53
C ALA A 224 -19.06 12.68 -4.20
N PRO A 225 -17.90 12.31 -3.63
CA PRO A 225 -17.43 12.94 -2.41
C PRO A 225 -17.04 14.39 -2.66
N GLU A 226 -16.95 15.17 -1.58
CA GLU A 226 -16.38 16.52 -1.65
C GLU A 226 -14.93 16.45 -2.16
N ALA A 227 -14.50 17.53 -2.82
CA ALA A 227 -13.15 17.62 -3.33
C ALA A 227 -12.13 17.59 -2.18
N PHE A 228 -11.20 16.66 -2.24
CA PHE A 228 -10.00 16.69 -1.41
C PHE A 228 -9.07 17.81 -1.88
N VAL A 229 -8.72 18.70 -0.96
CA VAL A 229 -7.79 19.82 -1.24
C VAL A 229 -6.47 19.54 -0.54
N PRO A 230 -5.40 19.16 -1.30
CA PRO A 230 -4.08 18.93 -0.75
C PRO A 230 -3.48 20.18 -0.09
N GLU A 231 -2.55 20.02 0.85
CA GLU A 231 -1.94 21.14 1.58
C GLU A 231 -1.21 22.13 0.65
N ALA A 232 -0.52 21.64 -0.38
CA ALA A 232 0.12 22.51 -1.36
C ALA A 232 -0.88 23.30 -2.21
N ALA A 233 -2.04 22.72 -2.53
CA ALA A 233 -3.13 23.41 -3.23
C ALA A 233 -3.77 24.51 -2.36
N LYS A 234 -4.00 24.24 -1.08
CA LYS A 234 -4.50 25.23 -0.10
C LYS A 234 -3.58 26.43 -0.01
N LYS A 235 -2.25 26.22 0.08
CA LYS A 235 -1.25 27.29 0.12
C LYS A 235 -1.25 28.17 -1.13
N LEU A 236 -1.72 27.66 -2.27
CA LEU A 236 -1.85 28.38 -3.54
C LEU A 236 -3.25 28.98 -3.76
N GLY A 237 -4.15 28.87 -2.77
CA GLY A 237 -5.55 29.33 -2.88
C GLY A 237 -6.41 28.52 -3.84
N ARG A 238 -5.99 27.32 -4.23
CA ARG A 238 -6.70 26.42 -5.16
C ARG A 238 -7.61 25.48 -4.38
N THR A 239 -8.86 25.86 -4.17
CA THR A 239 -9.80 25.11 -3.33
C THR A 239 -10.94 24.45 -4.11
N GLN A 240 -11.04 24.69 -5.42
CA GLN A 240 -12.09 24.12 -6.28
C GLN A 240 -11.49 23.32 -7.44
N ILE A 241 -12.19 22.27 -7.84
CA ILE A 241 -11.86 21.52 -9.07
C ILE A 241 -12.25 22.40 -10.27
N SER A 242 -11.31 22.64 -11.15
CA SER A 242 -11.51 23.39 -12.39
C SER A 242 -12.11 22.53 -13.49
#